data_424ebb0796ab953cb609e36b4c3ffbaa
#
_entry.id   424ebb0796ab953cb609e36b4c3ffbaa
#
_cell.length_a   1.000
_cell.length_b   1.000
_cell.length_c   1.000
_cell.angle_alpha   90.00
_cell.angle_beta   90.00
_cell.angle_gamma   90.00
#
_symmetry.space_group_name_H-M   'P 1'
#
loop_
_entity.id
_entity.type
_entity.pdbx_description
1 polymer ?
#
loop_
_entity_poly.entity_id
_entity_poly.type
_entity_poly.pdbx_seq_one_letter_code
_entity_poly.pdbx_strand_id
1 'polypeptide(L)'
;MRTLREYLTDRRLNRLEGDLNMLNNRLQFNPLKLHSKIDEETISAFSEKIAEYKVWSSGNAVKIKEYYSRYGDYDSLHYFWRNAPTTSLKKHTGIPSLISQKMGYILFGNGIDLDIVAYDEAGAKSDEITAYIREELLTLYSKLDMEQKLQDGATTESWGGEVFYKLSVDNTLSDYPILEVADITRGRVYKERGIIREIRFPTYYKKKDTNYRLDEIYGQTENKDACIYYKLYKLNVEDNREDEVPLYTLDETAHIDPEPKVFEGIKGLLAFAKPNKKSLMFVDSDYGASDYEGAIDSFDAMDEAYSTIFKELRTNRTVRYIPKDMIPKSPDGRFILNDNFTDAYVQIESDIDQNNKNEITFSVIPDKTESHKAKFLTALTTALNKAGLSPYAIGITGLESVNASAESQQERNKVTLETRKSKIEVWKPFIEEMLIKVLELNEWMIRNNLTEQPYKDVGIDWNNIEVQVSFGDYIVETEGSIVSNVAAKMSAGVSSTETALKEIHPDWTDEQVLEEVNRIRYEKGMALDTPDSLPQLTGIIDEGEEGNGEEG
;
A
#
# COMPACT_ATOMS: atom_id res chain seq x y z
N MET A 1 3.09 -28.70 -46.95
CA MET A 1 1.99 -28.81 -45.98
C MET A 1 2.53 -28.36 -44.64
N ARG A 2 2.04 -27.22 -44.11
CA ARG A 2 2.35 -26.81 -42.73
C ARG A 2 1.74 -27.85 -41.79
N THR A 3 2.47 -28.24 -40.76
CA THR A 3 1.97 -29.20 -39.78
C THR A 3 0.86 -28.57 -38.95
N LEU A 4 -0.07 -29.37 -38.43
CA LEU A 4 -1.15 -28.89 -37.53
C LEU A 4 -0.58 -28.11 -36.33
N ARG A 5 0.64 -28.45 -35.91
CA ARG A 5 1.40 -27.80 -34.82
C ARG A 5 1.82 -26.38 -35.19
N GLU A 6 2.32 -26.17 -36.42
CA GLU A 6 2.69 -24.84 -36.92
C GLU A 6 1.45 -23.94 -37.08
N TYR A 7 0.33 -24.49 -37.55
CA TYR A 7 -0.94 -23.78 -37.67
C TYR A 7 -1.50 -23.36 -36.29
N LEU A 8 -1.41 -24.24 -35.30
CA LEU A 8 -1.85 -23.94 -33.92
C LEU A 8 -0.92 -22.95 -33.24
N THR A 9 0.36 -22.95 -33.56
CA THR A 9 1.36 -21.98 -33.03
C THR A 9 1.12 -20.61 -33.65
N ASP A 10 0.94 -20.52 -34.99
CA ASP A 10 0.62 -19.25 -35.66
C ASP A 10 -0.71 -18.67 -35.17
N ARG A 11 -1.72 -19.50 -34.92
CA ARG A 11 -3.02 -19.03 -34.41
C ARG A 11 -2.95 -18.59 -32.94
N ARG A 12 -2.06 -19.19 -32.13
CA ARG A 12 -1.75 -18.76 -30.78
C ARG A 12 -0.96 -17.44 -30.76
N LEU A 13 0.06 -17.30 -31.61
CA LEU A 13 0.84 -16.07 -31.77
C LEU A 13 -0.04 -14.90 -32.21
N ASN A 14 -0.88 -15.08 -33.24
CA ASN A 14 -1.80 -14.03 -33.69
C ASN A 14 -2.86 -13.66 -32.63
N ARG A 15 -3.25 -14.60 -31.76
CA ARG A 15 -4.16 -14.33 -30.65
C ARG A 15 -3.45 -13.62 -29.50
N LEU A 16 -2.19 -13.98 -29.23
CA LEU A 16 -1.33 -13.33 -28.25
C LEU A 16 -0.97 -11.90 -28.69
N GLU A 17 -0.67 -11.68 -29.97
CA GLU A 17 -0.47 -10.34 -30.53
C GLU A 17 -1.75 -9.50 -30.47
N GLY A 18 -2.91 -10.08 -30.75
CA GLY A 18 -4.20 -9.42 -30.60
C GLY A 18 -4.53 -9.10 -29.14
N ASP A 19 -4.24 -10.00 -28.21
CA ASP A 19 -4.45 -9.80 -26.77
C ASP A 19 -3.40 -8.85 -26.17
N LEU A 20 -2.14 -8.88 -26.64
CA LEU A 20 -1.09 -7.91 -26.27
C LEU A 20 -1.45 -6.51 -26.78
N ASN A 21 -1.91 -6.40 -28.02
CA ASN A 21 -2.40 -5.13 -28.57
C ASN A 21 -3.66 -4.64 -27.86
N MET A 22 -4.56 -5.53 -27.41
CA MET A 22 -5.69 -5.15 -26.55
C MET A 22 -5.25 -4.76 -25.13
N LEU A 23 -4.22 -5.39 -24.58
CA LEU A 23 -3.67 -5.02 -23.27
C LEU A 23 -2.87 -3.71 -23.36
N ASN A 24 -2.06 -3.55 -24.39
CA ASN A 24 -1.36 -2.30 -24.71
C ASN A 24 -2.36 -1.19 -25.02
N ASN A 25 -3.47 -1.47 -25.71
CA ASN A 25 -4.55 -0.52 -25.93
C ASN A 25 -5.41 -0.27 -24.69
N ARG A 26 -5.55 -1.20 -23.76
CA ARG A 26 -6.20 -0.99 -22.46
C ARG A 26 -5.28 -0.32 -21.44
N LEU A 27 -3.99 -0.57 -21.52
CA LEU A 27 -3.00 0.08 -20.68
C LEU A 27 -2.47 1.36 -21.33
N GLN A 28 -2.71 1.57 -22.64
CA GLN A 28 -2.12 2.62 -23.49
C GLN A 28 -1.20 3.58 -22.73
N PHE A 29 -0.20 2.97 -22.13
CA PHE A 29 0.88 3.64 -21.51
C PHE A 29 1.80 4.05 -22.66
N ASN A 30 1.55 5.18 -23.25
CA ASN A 30 2.54 5.81 -24.11
C ASN A 30 2.94 7.16 -23.51
N PRO A 31 3.67 7.15 -22.38
CA PRO A 31 4.08 8.36 -21.69
C PRO A 31 5.18 9.12 -22.40
N LEU A 32 5.68 8.62 -23.51
CA LEU A 32 7.05 8.91 -23.94
C LEU A 32 7.15 9.59 -25.32
N LYS A 33 6.03 9.91 -25.95
CA LYS A 33 6.08 10.68 -27.23
C LYS A 33 6.72 12.07 -27.09
N LEU A 34 6.91 12.60 -25.88
CA LEU A 34 7.35 13.98 -25.70
C LEU A 34 8.83 14.15 -25.30
N HIS A 35 9.50 13.22 -24.66
CA HIS A 35 10.80 13.58 -24.04
C HIS A 35 11.87 12.53 -23.96
N SER A 36 11.70 11.29 -24.38
CA SER A 36 12.71 10.33 -24.03
C SER A 36 13.38 9.66 -25.22
N LYS A 37 14.65 9.41 -25.00
CA LYS A 37 15.47 8.45 -25.74
C LYS A 37 15.08 6.99 -25.44
N ILE A 38 13.93 6.74 -24.76
CA ILE A 38 13.47 5.41 -24.41
C ILE A 38 12.72 4.85 -25.61
N ASP A 39 13.09 3.66 -26.02
CA ASP A 39 12.49 2.99 -27.17
C ASP A 39 11.09 2.42 -26.83
N GLU A 40 10.32 2.07 -27.86
CA GLU A 40 8.98 1.52 -27.70
C GLU A 40 9.02 0.14 -27.00
N GLU A 41 10.10 -0.59 -27.13
CA GLU A 41 10.30 -1.90 -26.50
C GLU A 41 10.40 -1.77 -24.97
N THR A 42 11.17 -0.79 -24.48
CA THR A 42 11.26 -0.50 -23.04
C THR A 42 9.93 -0.07 -22.44
N ILE A 43 9.13 0.71 -23.20
CA ILE A 43 7.79 1.14 -22.75
C ILE A 43 6.85 -0.07 -22.64
N SER A 44 6.86 -0.94 -23.63
CA SER A 44 6.04 -2.14 -23.61
C SER A 44 6.41 -3.04 -22.44
N ALA A 45 7.72 -3.28 -22.23
CA ALA A 45 8.22 -4.09 -21.13
C ALA A 45 7.85 -3.48 -19.76
N PHE A 46 7.92 -2.17 -19.60
CA PHE A 46 7.48 -1.49 -18.38
C PHE A 46 5.98 -1.68 -18.12
N SER A 47 5.15 -1.49 -19.15
CA SER A 47 3.69 -1.65 -19.04
C SER A 47 3.29 -3.08 -18.69
N GLU A 48 3.98 -4.07 -19.25
CA GLU A 48 3.79 -5.49 -18.90
C GLU A 48 4.14 -5.76 -17.43
N LYS A 49 5.24 -5.19 -16.93
CA LYS A 49 5.63 -5.35 -15.53
C LYS A 49 4.63 -4.70 -14.56
N ILE A 50 4.12 -3.53 -14.88
CA ILE A 50 3.07 -2.90 -14.07
C ILE A 50 1.79 -3.75 -14.06
N ALA A 51 1.41 -4.32 -15.21
CA ALA A 51 0.27 -5.24 -15.26
C ALA A 51 0.50 -6.50 -14.42
N GLU A 52 1.71 -7.06 -14.44
CA GLU A 52 2.12 -8.18 -13.60
C GLU A 52 2.00 -7.82 -12.11
N TYR A 53 2.56 -6.69 -11.67
CA TYR A 53 2.49 -6.23 -10.28
C TYR A 53 1.04 -6.02 -9.83
N LYS A 54 0.20 -5.41 -10.68
CA LYS A 54 -1.23 -5.21 -10.41
C LYS A 54 -1.99 -6.52 -10.20
N VAL A 55 -1.64 -7.54 -10.96
CA VAL A 55 -2.26 -8.87 -10.83
C VAL A 55 -1.84 -9.53 -9.51
N TRP A 56 -0.57 -9.48 -9.14
CA TRP A 56 -0.07 -10.00 -7.86
C TRP A 56 -0.65 -9.24 -6.66
N SER A 57 -0.76 -7.91 -6.76
CA SER A 57 -1.34 -7.08 -5.69
C SER A 57 -2.83 -7.37 -5.44
N SER A 58 -3.53 -7.89 -6.46
CA SER A 58 -4.97 -8.20 -6.33
C SER A 58 -5.28 -9.34 -5.36
N GLY A 59 -4.29 -10.16 -4.98
CA GLY A 59 -4.47 -11.34 -4.13
C GLY A 59 -5.38 -12.42 -4.73
N ASN A 60 -5.65 -12.38 -6.04
CA ASN A 60 -6.63 -13.25 -6.70
C ASN A 60 -5.95 -14.30 -7.59
N ALA A 61 -5.98 -15.55 -7.15
CA ALA A 61 -5.42 -16.69 -7.88
C ALA A 61 -5.96 -16.85 -9.33
N VAL A 62 -7.23 -16.50 -9.55
CA VAL A 62 -7.84 -16.60 -10.89
C VAL A 62 -7.22 -15.58 -11.83
N LYS A 63 -7.09 -14.33 -11.38
CA LYS A 63 -6.45 -13.26 -12.17
C LYS A 63 -4.99 -13.56 -12.48
N ILE A 64 -4.24 -14.10 -11.51
CA ILE A 64 -2.85 -14.52 -11.72
C ILE A 64 -2.78 -15.62 -12.78
N LYS A 65 -3.64 -16.65 -12.67
CA LYS A 65 -3.72 -17.72 -13.67
C LYS A 65 -4.09 -17.20 -15.04
N GLU A 66 -5.07 -16.31 -15.16
CA GLU A 66 -5.49 -15.69 -16.42
C GLU A 66 -4.36 -14.86 -17.04
N TYR A 67 -3.63 -14.11 -16.23
CA TYR A 67 -2.49 -13.33 -16.70
C TYR A 67 -1.42 -14.22 -17.30
N TYR A 68 -0.94 -15.22 -16.56
CA TYR A 68 0.13 -16.10 -17.04
C TYR A 68 -0.31 -17.11 -18.11
N SER A 69 -1.60 -17.42 -18.25
CA SER A 69 -2.10 -18.27 -19.33
C SER A 69 -1.97 -17.66 -20.73
N ARG A 70 -1.75 -16.35 -20.81
CA ARG A 70 -1.56 -15.60 -22.05
C ARG A 70 -0.15 -15.76 -22.62
N TYR A 71 0.82 -16.07 -21.77
CA TYR A 71 2.21 -16.28 -22.17
C TYR A 71 2.42 -17.75 -22.55
N GLY A 72 3.04 -17.99 -23.70
CA GLY A 72 3.34 -19.35 -24.18
C GLY A 72 4.44 -20.05 -23.36
N ASP A 73 4.65 -21.35 -23.63
CA ASP A 73 5.50 -22.28 -22.86
C ASP A 73 7.02 -21.98 -22.90
N TYR A 74 7.44 -20.93 -23.61
CA TYR A 74 8.84 -20.72 -23.95
C TYR A 74 9.50 -19.68 -23.09
N ASP A 75 10.20 -19.53 -22.27
CA ASP A 75 10.93 -18.54 -21.43
C ASP A 75 10.20 -18.16 -20.15
N SER A 76 10.08 -19.07 -19.22
CA SER A 76 9.46 -18.70 -17.96
C SER A 76 10.41 -18.72 -16.78
N LEU A 77 10.77 -17.54 -16.28
CA LEU A 77 11.25 -17.37 -14.93
C LEU A 77 10.18 -17.79 -13.90
N HIS A 78 8.89 -17.64 -14.25
CA HIS A 78 7.74 -17.95 -13.40
C HIS A 78 7.15 -19.31 -13.76
N TYR A 79 7.82 -20.36 -13.35
CA TYR A 79 7.53 -21.74 -13.76
C TYR A 79 6.17 -22.25 -13.25
N PHE A 80 5.82 -21.96 -12.00
CA PHE A 80 4.63 -22.54 -11.35
C PHE A 80 3.32 -22.08 -11.98
N TRP A 81 3.11 -20.76 -12.11
CA TRP A 81 1.85 -20.23 -12.65
C TRP A 81 1.70 -20.44 -14.17
N ARG A 82 2.80 -20.53 -14.90
CA ARG A 82 2.77 -20.75 -16.37
C ARG A 82 2.52 -22.18 -16.76
N ASN A 83 3.17 -23.16 -16.13
CA ASN A 83 3.30 -24.52 -16.65
C ASN A 83 2.50 -25.58 -15.90
N ALA A 84 1.66 -25.25 -14.92
CA ALA A 84 0.91 -26.30 -14.25
C ALA A 84 -0.27 -26.79 -15.09
N PRO A 85 -0.46 -28.12 -15.19
CA PRO A 85 -1.61 -28.68 -15.86
C PRO A 85 -2.92 -28.13 -15.27
N THR A 86 -3.93 -27.97 -16.11
CA THR A 86 -5.25 -27.42 -15.72
C THR A 86 -5.93 -28.17 -14.57
N THR A 87 -5.48 -29.38 -14.27
CA THR A 87 -5.99 -30.26 -13.20
C THR A 87 -5.33 -30.03 -11.84
N SER A 88 -4.20 -29.29 -11.76
CA SER A 88 -3.55 -29.04 -10.47
C SER A 88 -4.22 -27.87 -9.75
N LEU A 89 -4.58 -28.10 -8.48
CA LEU A 89 -5.13 -27.08 -7.61
C LEU A 89 -4.01 -26.11 -7.21
N LYS A 90 -3.93 -24.98 -7.90
CA LYS A 90 -3.02 -23.89 -7.53
C LYS A 90 -3.66 -23.02 -6.45
N LYS A 91 -2.91 -22.74 -5.41
CA LYS A 91 -3.30 -21.87 -4.32
C LYS A 91 -2.36 -20.66 -4.28
N HIS A 92 -2.94 -19.50 -4.04
CA HIS A 92 -2.20 -18.26 -3.86
C HIS A 92 -2.15 -17.90 -2.37
N THR A 93 -1.00 -17.44 -1.92
CA THR A 93 -0.76 -17.08 -0.51
C THR A 93 -1.34 -15.73 -0.11
N GLY A 94 -1.53 -14.80 -1.07
CA GLY A 94 -1.94 -13.42 -0.81
C GLY A 94 -0.84 -12.54 -0.19
N ILE A 95 0.37 -13.04 -0.02
CA ILE A 95 1.49 -12.30 0.58
C ILE A 95 1.83 -11.02 -0.19
N PRO A 96 1.83 -10.98 -1.53
CA PRO A 96 2.09 -9.73 -2.26
C PRO A 96 1.11 -8.61 -1.88
N SER A 97 -0.19 -8.92 -1.83
CA SER A 97 -1.20 -7.96 -1.39
C SER A 97 -0.95 -7.47 0.04
N LEU A 98 -0.59 -8.39 0.94
CA LEU A 98 -0.25 -8.06 2.34
C LEU A 98 0.97 -7.15 2.44
N ILE A 99 2.00 -7.35 1.60
CA ILE A 99 3.20 -6.48 1.55
C ILE A 99 2.78 -5.04 1.27
N SER A 100 1.99 -4.80 0.22
CA SER A 100 1.57 -3.44 -0.13
C SER A 100 0.67 -2.79 0.93
N GLN A 101 -0.29 -3.54 1.49
CA GLN A 101 -1.11 -3.05 2.59
C GLN A 101 -0.26 -2.70 3.81
N LYS A 102 0.75 -3.53 4.11
CA LYS A 102 1.64 -3.28 5.23
C LYS A 102 2.52 -2.06 5.01
N MET A 103 2.96 -1.79 3.77
CA MET A 103 3.67 -0.55 3.44
C MET A 103 2.82 0.70 3.70
N GLY A 104 1.55 0.69 3.30
CA GLY A 104 0.61 1.77 3.64
C GLY A 104 0.46 1.96 5.15
N TYR A 105 0.31 0.84 5.88
CA TYR A 105 0.14 0.88 7.33
C TYR A 105 1.39 1.38 8.07
N ILE A 106 2.60 0.95 7.71
CA ILE A 106 3.83 1.39 8.41
C ILE A 106 4.12 2.88 8.21
N LEU A 107 3.57 3.49 7.15
CA LEU A 107 3.71 4.92 6.90
C LEU A 107 2.63 5.73 7.63
N PHE A 108 1.36 5.33 7.49
CA PHE A 108 0.20 6.14 7.89
C PHE A 108 -0.69 5.50 8.94
N GLY A 109 -0.42 4.27 9.39
CA GLY A 109 -1.28 3.56 10.34
C GLY A 109 -1.37 4.18 11.73
N ASN A 110 -0.43 5.04 12.10
CA ASN A 110 -0.46 5.81 13.35
C ASN A 110 -0.73 7.31 13.11
N GLY A 111 -1.26 7.64 11.91
CA GLY A 111 -1.55 9.02 11.54
C GLY A 111 -0.33 9.88 11.26
N ILE A 112 -0.59 11.13 10.97
CA ILE A 112 0.42 12.18 10.84
C ILE A 112 -0.01 13.38 11.68
N ASP A 113 0.97 14.05 12.29
CA ASP A 113 0.78 15.31 12.97
C ASP A 113 1.10 16.46 12.02
N LEU A 114 0.23 17.47 12.02
CA LEU A 114 0.33 18.65 11.17
C LEU A 114 0.63 19.87 12.01
N ASP A 115 1.71 20.56 11.69
CA ASP A 115 2.00 21.87 12.22
C ASP A 115 2.09 22.89 11.09
N ILE A 116 1.66 24.13 11.37
CA ILE A 116 1.62 25.21 10.40
C ILE A 116 2.26 26.42 11.01
N VAL A 117 3.04 27.12 10.19
CA VAL A 117 3.56 28.45 10.52
C VAL A 117 3.23 29.37 9.34
N ALA A 118 2.51 30.45 9.64
CA ALA A 118 2.21 31.50 8.66
C ALA A 118 2.94 32.79 9.03
N TYR A 119 3.41 33.48 8.00
CA TYR A 119 4.08 34.77 8.13
C TYR A 119 3.21 35.86 7.52
N ASP A 120 3.27 37.06 8.10
CA ASP A 120 2.61 38.22 7.56
C ASP A 120 3.35 38.79 6.32
N GLU A 121 2.79 39.81 5.70
CA GLU A 121 3.41 40.49 4.52
C GLU A 121 4.79 41.09 4.85
N ALA A 122 5.09 41.34 6.10
CA ALA A 122 6.38 41.83 6.58
C ALA A 122 7.39 40.71 6.85
N GLY A 123 6.97 39.43 6.71
CA GLY A 123 7.78 38.26 6.99
C GLY A 123 7.92 37.94 8.48
N ALA A 124 7.06 38.51 9.33
CA ALA A 124 7.00 38.16 10.76
C ALA A 124 5.96 37.05 10.99
N LYS A 125 6.23 36.14 11.94
CA LYS A 125 5.29 35.08 12.29
C LYS A 125 3.99 35.70 12.84
N SER A 126 2.86 35.29 12.26
CA SER A 126 1.53 35.72 12.68
C SER A 126 0.79 34.58 13.35
N ASP A 127 0.55 34.70 14.65
CA ASP A 127 -0.16 33.67 15.41
C ASP A 127 -1.67 33.62 15.06
N GLU A 128 -2.26 34.76 14.66
CA GLU A 128 -3.67 34.82 14.26
C GLU A 128 -3.91 34.10 12.93
N ILE A 129 -3.08 34.39 11.91
CA ILE A 129 -3.15 33.72 10.60
C ILE A 129 -2.85 32.23 10.75
N THR A 130 -1.84 31.88 11.56
CA THR A 130 -1.45 30.50 11.84
C THR A 130 -2.61 29.71 12.47
N ALA A 131 -3.28 30.27 13.48
CA ALA A 131 -4.41 29.62 14.14
C ALA A 131 -5.60 29.39 13.17
N TYR A 132 -5.89 30.39 12.35
CA TYR A 132 -6.96 30.30 11.35
C TYR A 132 -6.68 29.19 10.32
N ILE A 133 -5.51 29.20 9.71
CA ILE A 133 -5.14 28.21 8.68
C ILE A 133 -5.07 26.80 9.27
N ARG A 134 -4.61 26.67 10.53
CA ARG A 134 -4.57 25.39 11.24
C ARG A 134 -5.96 24.79 11.41
N GLU A 135 -6.94 25.59 11.85
CA GLU A 135 -8.33 25.14 12.00
C GLU A 135 -8.92 24.70 10.64
N GLU A 136 -8.67 25.48 9.59
CA GLU A 136 -9.11 25.19 8.24
C GLU A 136 -8.46 23.89 7.71
N LEU A 137 -7.15 23.73 7.88
CA LEU A 137 -6.43 22.52 7.45
C LEU A 137 -6.95 21.27 8.16
N LEU A 138 -7.16 21.31 9.47
CA LEU A 138 -7.70 20.16 10.21
C LEU A 138 -9.11 19.81 9.76
N THR A 139 -9.93 20.82 9.45
CA THR A 139 -11.26 20.61 8.88
C THR A 139 -11.19 19.95 7.51
N LEU A 140 -10.35 20.46 6.61
CA LEU A 140 -10.14 19.88 5.28
C LEU A 140 -9.55 18.47 5.34
N TYR A 141 -8.58 18.25 6.23
CA TYR A 141 -7.97 16.95 6.44
C TYR A 141 -9.03 15.88 6.79
N SER A 142 -9.95 16.22 7.68
CA SER A 142 -11.07 15.34 8.05
C SER A 142 -12.11 15.20 6.93
N LYS A 143 -12.52 16.31 6.27
CA LYS A 143 -13.55 16.29 5.21
C LYS A 143 -13.12 15.58 3.95
N LEU A 144 -11.84 15.57 3.67
CA LEU A 144 -11.24 14.90 2.50
C LEU A 144 -10.86 13.44 2.78
N ASP A 145 -11.06 12.92 3.99
CA ASP A 145 -10.60 11.60 4.42
C ASP A 145 -9.10 11.37 4.11
N MET A 146 -8.29 12.38 4.41
CA MET A 146 -6.87 12.43 4.02
C MET A 146 -6.08 11.24 4.56
N GLU A 147 -6.31 10.85 5.79
CA GLU A 147 -5.61 9.73 6.44
C GLU A 147 -5.79 8.44 5.64
N GLN A 148 -7.03 8.09 5.31
CA GLN A 148 -7.35 6.92 4.50
C GLN A 148 -6.76 7.02 3.10
N LYS A 149 -6.88 8.18 2.45
CA LYS A 149 -6.34 8.39 1.09
C LYS A 149 -4.82 8.34 1.03
N LEU A 150 -4.13 8.83 2.05
CA LEU A 150 -2.67 8.71 2.14
C LEU A 150 -2.25 7.25 2.33
N GLN A 151 -2.93 6.49 3.18
CA GLN A 151 -2.66 5.07 3.39
C GLN A 151 -2.95 4.25 2.12
N ASP A 152 -4.08 4.51 1.44
CA ASP A 152 -4.44 3.86 0.17
C ASP A 152 -3.44 4.23 -0.94
N GLY A 153 -3.00 5.48 -0.96
CA GLY A 153 -1.98 5.96 -1.87
C GLY A 153 -0.64 5.26 -1.67
N ALA A 154 -0.18 5.11 -0.44
CA ALA A 154 1.06 4.40 -0.13
C ALA A 154 0.97 2.90 -0.45
N THR A 155 -0.21 2.29 -0.22
CA THR A 155 -0.49 0.92 -0.66
C THR A 155 -0.39 0.79 -2.17
N THR A 156 -0.94 1.76 -2.90
CA THR A 156 -0.92 1.83 -4.37
C THR A 156 0.48 2.07 -4.90
N GLU A 157 1.22 3.01 -4.31
CA GLU A 157 2.62 3.28 -4.64
C GLU A 157 3.49 2.03 -4.46
N SER A 158 3.27 1.26 -3.41
CA SER A 158 4.05 0.06 -3.10
C SER A 158 4.01 -0.95 -4.24
N TRP A 159 2.84 -1.31 -4.75
CA TRP A 159 2.76 -2.26 -5.86
C TRP A 159 2.98 -1.62 -7.23
N GLY A 160 2.55 -0.37 -7.41
CA GLY A 160 2.59 0.32 -8.70
C GLY A 160 3.92 1.00 -8.99
N GLY A 161 4.68 1.35 -7.94
CA GLY A 161 5.88 2.17 -8.04
C GLY A 161 5.60 3.67 -8.13
N GLU A 162 4.37 4.08 -8.41
CA GLU A 162 3.91 5.46 -8.46
C GLU A 162 2.42 5.54 -8.13
N VAL A 163 2.01 6.65 -7.53
CA VAL A 163 0.61 6.97 -7.26
C VAL A 163 0.32 8.41 -7.66
N PHE A 164 -0.89 8.66 -8.12
CA PHE A 164 -1.35 10.00 -8.47
C PHE A 164 -2.40 10.49 -7.47
N TYR A 165 -2.30 11.76 -7.15
CA TYR A 165 -3.33 12.51 -6.45
C TYR A 165 -3.81 13.63 -7.37
N LYS A 166 -5.12 13.81 -7.50
CA LYS A 166 -5.70 14.91 -8.27
C LYS A 166 -6.74 15.66 -7.45
N LEU A 167 -6.66 16.98 -7.53
CA LEU A 167 -7.57 17.91 -6.92
C LEU A 167 -8.51 18.48 -7.97
N SER A 168 -9.78 18.47 -7.68
CA SER A 168 -10.81 19.04 -8.56
C SER A 168 -11.89 19.77 -7.76
N VAL A 169 -12.73 20.51 -8.46
CA VAL A 169 -13.86 21.25 -7.87
C VAL A 169 -15.13 20.91 -8.64
N ASP A 170 -16.09 20.36 -7.90
CA ASP A 170 -17.47 20.18 -8.36
C ASP A 170 -18.42 20.55 -7.22
N ASN A 171 -19.00 21.73 -7.29
CA ASN A 171 -19.91 22.28 -6.30
C ASN A 171 -21.28 21.59 -6.26
N THR A 172 -21.55 20.69 -7.21
CA THR A 172 -22.77 19.86 -7.19
C THR A 172 -22.59 18.62 -6.32
N LEU A 173 -21.33 18.23 -6.05
CA LEU A 173 -20.97 17.04 -5.29
C LEU A 173 -20.46 17.36 -3.89
N SER A 174 -19.73 18.46 -3.73
CA SER A 174 -19.05 18.80 -2.47
C SER A 174 -18.86 20.30 -2.31
N ASP A 175 -19.04 20.77 -1.06
CA ASP A 175 -18.67 22.15 -0.65
C ASP A 175 -17.17 22.31 -0.40
N TYR A 176 -16.40 21.26 -0.52
CA TYR A 176 -14.95 21.22 -0.32
C TYR A 176 -14.25 20.72 -1.60
N PRO A 177 -12.96 21.00 -1.78
CA PRO A 177 -12.17 20.38 -2.85
C PRO A 177 -12.34 18.86 -2.87
N ILE A 178 -12.29 18.27 -4.05
CA ILE A 178 -12.35 16.82 -4.22
C ILE A 178 -10.93 16.31 -4.44
N LEU A 179 -10.47 15.41 -3.57
CA LEU A 179 -9.19 14.72 -3.71
C LEU A 179 -9.44 13.28 -4.13
N GLU A 180 -8.86 12.87 -5.24
CA GLU A 180 -8.91 11.50 -5.74
C GLU A 180 -7.52 10.89 -5.81
N VAL A 181 -7.44 9.57 -5.55
CA VAL A 181 -6.23 8.77 -5.65
C VAL A 181 -6.33 7.87 -6.89
N ALA A 182 -5.30 7.86 -7.72
CA ALA A 182 -5.28 7.03 -8.92
C ALA A 182 -3.97 6.24 -9.01
N ASP A 183 -4.07 4.98 -9.44
CA ASP A 183 -2.92 4.13 -9.65
C ASP A 183 -2.15 4.49 -10.94
N ILE A 184 -0.91 4.01 -11.07
CA ILE A 184 -0.02 4.28 -12.19
C ILE A 184 -0.64 3.93 -13.56
N THR A 185 -1.62 3.02 -13.63
CA THR A 185 -2.27 2.66 -14.89
C THR A 185 -3.28 3.71 -15.36
N ARG A 186 -3.68 4.63 -14.48
CA ARG A 186 -4.69 5.66 -14.75
C ARG A 186 -4.11 7.03 -15.04
N GLY A 187 -2.86 7.30 -14.68
CA GLY A 187 -2.22 8.60 -14.91
C GLY A 187 -1.06 8.53 -15.89
N ARG A 188 -0.75 9.66 -16.50
CA ARG A 188 0.39 9.85 -17.41
C ARG A 188 1.05 11.18 -17.12
N VAL A 189 2.34 11.16 -16.85
CA VAL A 189 3.14 12.35 -16.58
C VAL A 189 3.84 12.81 -17.85
N TYR A 190 3.73 14.09 -18.15
CA TYR A 190 4.47 14.73 -19.24
C TYR A 190 5.46 15.73 -18.65
N LYS A 191 6.74 15.45 -18.84
CA LYS A 191 7.84 16.25 -18.32
C LYS A 191 8.59 16.95 -19.46
N GLU A 192 9.07 18.14 -19.15
CA GLU A 192 10.01 18.86 -19.99
C GLU A 192 11.23 19.25 -19.16
N ARG A 193 12.42 18.77 -19.55
CA ARG A 193 13.68 18.98 -18.80
C ARG A 193 13.59 18.56 -17.34
N GLY A 194 12.85 17.48 -17.03
CA GLY A 194 12.64 16.98 -15.68
C GLY A 194 11.52 17.67 -14.88
N ILE A 195 10.90 18.73 -15.43
CA ILE A 195 9.78 19.44 -14.80
C ILE A 195 8.47 18.91 -15.34
N ILE A 196 7.52 18.57 -14.47
CA ILE A 196 6.18 18.13 -14.86
C ILE A 196 5.43 19.33 -15.48
N ARG A 197 5.01 19.18 -16.72
CA ARG A 197 4.22 20.19 -17.44
C ARG A 197 2.73 19.94 -17.32
N GLU A 198 2.35 18.69 -17.43
CA GLU A 198 0.96 18.27 -17.32
C GLU A 198 0.88 16.81 -16.87
N ILE A 199 -0.23 16.48 -16.24
CA ILE A 199 -0.61 15.11 -15.89
C ILE A 199 -1.96 14.83 -16.54
N ARG A 200 -2.08 13.71 -17.23
CA ARG A 200 -3.29 13.30 -17.94
C ARG A 200 -3.88 12.04 -17.32
N PHE A 201 -5.20 12.02 -17.23
CA PHE A 201 -5.97 10.88 -16.76
C PHE A 201 -6.89 10.39 -17.88
N PRO A 202 -6.50 9.33 -18.62
CA PRO A 202 -7.28 8.83 -19.74
C PRO A 202 -8.47 7.99 -19.28
N THR A 203 -9.63 8.21 -19.90
CA THR A 203 -10.82 7.37 -19.80
C THR A 203 -11.20 6.86 -21.18
N TYR A 204 -11.50 5.57 -21.30
CA TYR A 204 -11.75 4.93 -22.59
C TYR A 204 -13.24 4.66 -22.78
N TYR A 205 -13.73 5.01 -23.97
CA TYR A 205 -15.10 4.78 -24.41
C TYR A 205 -15.10 3.97 -25.69
N LYS A 206 -16.18 3.22 -25.92
CA LYS A 206 -16.41 2.49 -27.16
C LYS A 206 -17.80 2.83 -27.71
N LYS A 207 -17.84 3.41 -28.91
CA LYS A 207 -19.09 3.67 -29.64
C LYS A 207 -19.08 2.88 -30.93
N LYS A 208 -19.96 1.85 -31.04
CA LYS A 208 -19.96 0.84 -32.12
C LYS A 208 -18.58 0.14 -32.19
N ASP A 209 -17.88 0.23 -33.32
CA ASP A 209 -16.56 -0.39 -33.53
C ASP A 209 -15.39 0.59 -33.36
N THR A 210 -15.67 1.81 -32.93
CA THR A 210 -14.66 2.85 -32.73
C THR A 210 -14.36 3.03 -31.26
N ASN A 211 -13.06 3.05 -30.92
CA ASN A 211 -12.59 3.33 -29.58
C ASN A 211 -12.23 4.82 -29.46
N TYR A 212 -12.56 5.40 -28.33
CA TYR A 212 -12.26 6.79 -28.00
C TYR A 212 -11.52 6.84 -26.66
N ARG A 213 -10.67 7.86 -26.52
CA ARG A 213 -10.00 8.20 -25.27
C ARG A 213 -10.28 9.64 -24.92
N LEU A 214 -10.87 9.86 -23.76
CA LEU A 214 -10.99 11.16 -23.14
C LEU A 214 -9.80 11.35 -22.20
N ASP A 215 -8.98 12.36 -22.43
CA ASP A 215 -7.91 12.75 -21.53
C ASP A 215 -8.41 13.94 -20.68
N GLU A 216 -8.50 13.75 -19.36
CA GLU A 216 -8.62 14.82 -18.38
C GLU A 216 -7.21 15.33 -18.08
N ILE A 217 -6.93 16.60 -18.39
CA ILE A 217 -5.58 17.14 -18.40
C ILE A 217 -5.44 18.22 -17.33
N TYR A 218 -4.52 17.99 -16.41
CA TYR A 218 -4.08 18.95 -15.41
C TYR A 218 -2.83 19.66 -15.91
N GLY A 219 -2.94 20.89 -16.26
CA GLY A 219 -1.88 21.69 -16.88
C GLY A 219 -1.72 23.07 -16.23
N GLN A 220 -0.98 23.91 -16.91
CA GLN A 220 -0.75 25.30 -16.53
C GLN A 220 -1.02 26.23 -17.71
N THR A 221 -1.53 27.43 -17.43
CA THR A 221 -1.61 28.53 -18.40
C THR A 221 -0.22 29.15 -18.66
N GLU A 222 -0.14 30.09 -19.61
CA GLU A 222 1.08 30.87 -19.84
C GLU A 222 1.53 31.65 -18.60
N ASN A 223 0.58 32.07 -17.75
CA ASN A 223 0.83 32.73 -16.47
C ASN A 223 1.19 31.78 -15.34
N LYS A 224 1.33 30.48 -15.62
CA LYS A 224 1.54 29.37 -14.67
C LYS A 224 0.39 29.14 -13.69
N ASP A 225 -0.80 29.70 -13.95
CA ASP A 225 -1.99 29.34 -13.18
C ASP A 225 -2.42 27.91 -13.51
N ALA A 226 -2.89 27.19 -12.51
CA ALA A 226 -3.40 25.84 -12.70
C ALA A 226 -4.63 25.84 -13.61
N CYS A 227 -4.73 24.85 -14.48
CA CYS A 227 -5.91 24.67 -15.32
C CYS A 227 -6.24 23.19 -15.50
N ILE A 228 -7.53 22.91 -15.65
CA ILE A 228 -8.05 21.58 -15.98
C ILE A 228 -8.83 21.70 -17.28
N TYR A 229 -8.54 20.84 -18.24
CA TYR A 229 -9.23 20.79 -19.53
C TYR A 229 -9.31 19.36 -20.06
N TYR A 230 -10.17 19.16 -21.04
CA TYR A 230 -10.49 17.85 -21.59
C TYR A 230 -10.21 17.79 -23.08
N LYS A 231 -9.67 16.66 -23.53
CA LYS A 231 -9.47 16.35 -24.94
C LYS A 231 -9.96 14.97 -25.28
N LEU A 232 -10.77 14.86 -26.34
CA LEU A 232 -11.26 13.56 -26.82
C LEU A 232 -10.49 13.15 -28.06
N TYR A 233 -10.00 11.93 -28.07
CA TYR A 233 -9.28 11.33 -29.19
C TYR A 233 -10.03 10.12 -29.72
N LYS A 234 -10.17 10.05 -31.04
CA LYS A 234 -10.58 8.86 -31.75
C LYS A 234 -9.36 7.99 -32.00
N LEU A 235 -9.43 6.73 -31.58
CA LEU A 235 -8.33 5.78 -31.70
C LEU A 235 -8.52 4.92 -32.97
N ASN A 236 -7.61 5.03 -33.91
CA ASN A 236 -7.57 4.19 -35.09
C ASN A 236 -6.64 3.02 -34.84
N VAL A 237 -7.22 1.81 -34.70
CA VAL A 237 -6.48 0.58 -34.36
C VAL A 237 -5.58 0.13 -35.52
N GLU A 238 -5.99 0.41 -36.78
CA GLU A 238 -5.25 -0.04 -37.97
C GLU A 238 -3.96 0.75 -38.20
N ASP A 239 -4.00 2.07 -37.99
CA ASP A 239 -2.89 2.99 -38.30
C ASP A 239 -2.15 3.50 -37.05
N ASN A 240 -2.56 3.08 -35.86
CA ASN A 240 -2.06 3.57 -34.57
C ASN A 240 -2.12 5.11 -34.46
N ARG A 241 -3.11 5.73 -35.11
CA ARG A 241 -3.32 7.19 -35.12
C ARG A 241 -4.37 7.58 -34.11
N GLU A 242 -4.12 8.72 -33.49
CA GLU A 242 -5.02 9.39 -32.55
C GLU A 242 -5.48 10.71 -33.18
N ASP A 243 -6.75 10.81 -33.54
CA ASP A 243 -7.34 12.00 -34.09
C ASP A 243 -8.11 12.75 -33.00
N GLU A 244 -7.75 14.01 -32.70
CA GLU A 244 -8.51 14.84 -31.77
C GLU A 244 -9.88 15.16 -32.39
N VAL A 245 -10.95 14.91 -31.64
CA VAL A 245 -12.34 15.11 -32.06
C VAL A 245 -13.09 15.93 -30.99
N PRO A 246 -14.13 16.68 -31.39
CA PRO A 246 -14.90 17.46 -30.44
C PRO A 246 -15.57 16.60 -29.35
N LEU A 247 -15.70 17.13 -28.14
CA LEU A 247 -16.30 16.43 -26.98
C LEU A 247 -17.74 15.98 -27.22
N TYR A 248 -18.51 16.73 -28.04
CA TYR A 248 -19.90 16.37 -28.37
C TYR A 248 -20.01 15.15 -29.32
N THR A 249 -18.90 14.55 -29.75
CA THR A 249 -18.90 13.34 -30.57
C THR A 249 -19.47 12.13 -29.83
N LEU A 250 -19.33 12.10 -28.50
CA LEU A 250 -19.90 11.09 -27.64
C LEU A 250 -20.95 11.71 -26.72
N ASP A 251 -22.03 11.00 -26.49
CA ASP A 251 -23.13 11.43 -25.62
C ASP A 251 -22.64 11.55 -24.16
N GLU A 252 -21.70 10.68 -23.77
CA GLU A 252 -21.08 10.64 -22.44
C GLU A 252 -20.17 11.85 -22.16
N THR A 253 -19.64 12.50 -23.19
CA THR A 253 -18.72 13.66 -23.04
C THR A 253 -19.31 14.98 -23.52
N ALA A 254 -20.53 14.94 -24.09
CA ALA A 254 -21.17 16.12 -24.67
C ALA A 254 -21.53 17.21 -23.63
N HIS A 255 -21.61 16.84 -22.36
CA HIS A 255 -21.91 17.78 -21.26
C HIS A 255 -20.66 18.48 -20.69
N ILE A 256 -19.46 18.04 -21.10
CA ILE A 256 -18.20 18.59 -20.60
C ILE A 256 -17.91 19.90 -21.36
N ASP A 257 -17.57 20.94 -20.61
CA ASP A 257 -17.17 22.22 -21.19
C ASP A 257 -15.85 22.07 -21.96
N PRO A 258 -15.81 22.49 -23.24
CA PRO A 258 -14.58 22.44 -24.02
C PRO A 258 -13.56 23.53 -23.62
N GLU A 259 -13.96 24.54 -22.85
CA GLU A 259 -13.05 25.58 -22.38
C GLU A 259 -12.25 25.13 -21.15
N PRO A 260 -10.95 25.48 -21.08
CA PRO A 260 -10.15 25.20 -19.90
C PRO A 260 -10.69 25.90 -18.66
N LYS A 261 -10.93 25.15 -17.58
CA LYS A 261 -11.21 25.71 -16.26
C LYS A 261 -9.90 26.21 -15.65
N VAL A 262 -9.73 27.51 -15.57
CA VAL A 262 -8.54 28.16 -15.02
C VAL A 262 -8.77 28.53 -13.56
N PHE A 263 -7.81 28.24 -12.71
CA PHE A 263 -7.80 28.58 -11.29
C PHE A 263 -6.85 29.76 -11.08
N GLU A 264 -7.37 30.98 -11.31
CA GLU A 264 -6.57 32.19 -11.20
C GLU A 264 -5.99 32.36 -9.80
N GLY A 265 -4.68 32.63 -9.73
CA GLY A 265 -3.94 32.81 -8.50
C GLY A 265 -3.33 31.53 -7.94
N ILE A 266 -3.81 30.35 -8.32
CA ILE A 266 -3.22 29.07 -7.91
C ILE A 266 -2.11 28.71 -8.91
N LYS A 267 -0.84 28.75 -8.47
CA LYS A 267 0.30 28.42 -9.32
C LYS A 267 0.61 26.94 -9.29
N GLY A 268 1.08 26.39 -10.40
CA GLY A 268 1.49 25.00 -10.51
C GLY A 268 0.38 24.08 -11.02
N LEU A 269 0.37 22.83 -10.57
CA LEU A 269 -0.58 21.81 -10.98
C LEU A 269 -1.52 21.45 -9.81
N LEU A 270 -2.75 21.07 -10.13
CA LEU A 270 -3.70 20.48 -9.19
C LEU A 270 -3.70 18.95 -9.24
N ALA A 271 -2.76 18.36 -9.94
CA ALA A 271 -2.50 16.93 -9.90
C ALA A 271 -1.02 16.68 -9.57
N PHE A 272 -0.79 15.63 -8.83
CA PHE A 272 0.52 15.27 -8.29
C PHE A 272 0.85 13.84 -8.66
N ALA A 273 2.09 13.61 -9.06
CA ALA A 273 2.67 12.30 -9.28
C ALA A 273 3.67 12.01 -8.16
N LYS A 274 3.43 10.97 -7.37
CA LYS A 274 4.29 10.55 -6.29
C LYS A 274 5.01 9.25 -6.66
N PRO A 275 6.22 9.33 -7.21
CA PRO A 275 7.04 8.14 -7.47
C PRO A 275 7.62 7.57 -6.17
N ASN A 276 7.82 6.25 -6.15
CA ASN A 276 8.60 5.54 -5.16
C ASN A 276 10.11 5.74 -5.42
N LYS A 277 10.95 4.88 -4.87
CA LYS A 277 12.38 4.84 -5.19
C LYS A 277 12.61 4.67 -6.71
N LYS A 278 13.77 5.07 -7.20
CA LYS A 278 14.15 4.89 -8.61
C LYS A 278 14.20 3.40 -8.99
N SER A 279 13.65 3.04 -10.15
CA SER A 279 13.75 1.68 -10.68
C SER A 279 15.18 1.36 -11.11
N LEU A 280 15.66 0.18 -10.73
CA LEU A 280 16.93 -0.38 -11.20
C LEU A 280 16.75 -1.21 -12.46
N MET A 281 15.54 -1.69 -12.71
CA MET A 281 15.19 -2.46 -13.90
C MET A 281 15.00 -1.54 -15.11
N PHE A 282 14.42 -0.36 -14.90
CA PHE A 282 14.15 0.65 -15.92
C PHE A 282 14.89 1.96 -15.59
N VAL A 283 16.22 1.92 -15.67
CA VAL A 283 17.11 3.01 -15.22
C VAL A 283 16.84 4.35 -15.91
N ASP A 284 16.44 4.30 -17.17
CA ASP A 284 16.13 5.49 -17.98
C ASP A 284 14.68 5.95 -17.86
N SER A 285 13.86 5.23 -17.07
CA SER A 285 12.49 5.62 -16.78
C SER A 285 12.44 6.64 -15.63
N ASP A 286 11.56 7.61 -15.77
CA ASP A 286 11.24 8.57 -14.71
C ASP A 286 10.27 8.00 -13.66
N TYR A 287 9.74 6.80 -13.88
CA TYR A 287 8.81 6.13 -12.97
C TYR A 287 9.52 5.50 -11.77
N GLY A 288 8.81 5.48 -10.64
CA GLY A 288 9.29 4.81 -9.43
C GLY A 288 9.29 3.29 -9.56
N ALA A 289 10.17 2.63 -8.83
CA ALA A 289 10.19 1.18 -8.70
C ALA A 289 9.06 0.68 -7.81
N SER A 290 8.38 -0.38 -8.23
CA SER A 290 7.51 -1.15 -7.33
C SER A 290 8.33 -1.81 -6.21
N ASP A 291 7.74 -1.96 -5.02
CA ASP A 291 8.32 -2.78 -3.95
C ASP A 291 8.34 -4.28 -4.33
N TYR A 292 7.62 -4.67 -5.41
CA TYR A 292 7.66 -6.01 -5.99
C TYR A 292 8.81 -6.22 -6.99
N GLU A 293 9.54 -5.15 -7.35
CA GLU A 293 10.65 -5.25 -8.30
C GLU A 293 11.68 -6.27 -7.81
N GLY A 294 11.90 -7.30 -8.61
CA GLY A 294 12.77 -8.43 -8.29
C GLY A 294 12.22 -9.44 -7.28
N ALA A 295 10.99 -9.29 -6.76
CA ALA A 295 10.38 -10.21 -5.80
C ALA A 295 9.44 -11.24 -6.44
N ILE A 296 9.06 -11.08 -7.69
CA ILE A 296 8.05 -11.91 -8.38
C ILE A 296 8.44 -13.39 -8.39
N ASP A 297 9.70 -13.73 -8.64
CA ASP A 297 10.18 -15.12 -8.60
C ASP A 297 9.99 -15.76 -7.23
N SER A 298 10.17 -14.96 -6.17
CA SER A 298 9.95 -15.42 -4.80
C SER A 298 8.47 -15.62 -4.49
N PHE A 299 7.58 -14.80 -5.06
CA PHE A 299 6.13 -14.97 -4.96
C PHE A 299 5.66 -16.26 -5.64
N ASP A 300 6.19 -16.54 -6.85
CA ASP A 300 5.89 -17.77 -7.58
C ASP A 300 6.36 -19.02 -6.83
N ALA A 301 7.58 -18.99 -6.29
CA ALA A 301 8.13 -20.07 -5.48
C ALA A 301 7.36 -20.30 -4.16
N MET A 302 6.85 -19.24 -3.53
CA MET A 302 5.98 -19.35 -2.35
C MET A 302 4.68 -20.07 -2.70
N ASP A 303 4.03 -19.66 -3.78
CA ASP A 303 2.76 -20.26 -4.21
C ASP A 303 2.93 -21.71 -4.63
N GLU A 304 4.07 -22.07 -5.25
CA GLU A 304 4.43 -23.45 -5.55
C GLU A 304 4.57 -24.28 -4.26
N ALA A 305 5.37 -23.82 -3.32
CA ALA A 305 5.59 -24.52 -2.05
C ALA A 305 4.28 -24.69 -1.26
N TYR A 306 3.48 -23.62 -1.17
CA TYR A 306 2.19 -23.62 -0.51
C TYR A 306 1.20 -24.61 -1.17
N SER A 307 1.09 -24.57 -2.49
CA SER A 307 0.22 -25.47 -3.24
C SER A 307 0.65 -26.94 -3.09
N THR A 308 1.97 -27.18 -3.04
CA THR A 308 2.53 -28.53 -2.90
C THR A 308 2.23 -29.12 -1.52
N ILE A 309 2.33 -28.33 -0.43
CA ILE A 309 1.93 -28.75 0.91
C ILE A 309 0.49 -29.27 0.90
N PHE A 310 -0.46 -28.51 0.37
CA PHE A 310 -1.86 -28.93 0.31
C PHE A 310 -2.11 -30.11 -0.61
N LYS A 311 -1.35 -30.23 -1.67
CA LYS A 311 -1.41 -31.40 -2.55
C LYS A 311 -0.95 -32.64 -1.83
N GLU A 312 0.19 -32.57 -1.14
CA GLU A 312 0.72 -33.70 -0.36
C GLU A 312 -0.22 -34.10 0.75
N LEU A 313 -0.75 -33.17 1.53
CA LEU A 313 -1.74 -33.46 2.57
C LEU A 313 -2.98 -34.20 2.04
N ARG A 314 -3.36 -33.96 0.78
CA ARG A 314 -4.49 -34.65 0.15
C ARG A 314 -4.11 -36.00 -0.48
N THR A 315 -2.87 -36.12 -0.96
CA THR A 315 -2.41 -37.30 -1.71
C THR A 315 -1.61 -38.28 -0.85
N ASN A 316 -1.05 -37.84 0.29
CA ASN A 316 -0.31 -38.67 1.23
C ASN A 316 -1.25 -39.59 2.01
N ARG A 317 -1.97 -40.44 1.28
CA ARG A 317 -2.77 -41.50 1.85
C ARG A 317 -1.94 -42.77 1.87
N THR A 318 -2.03 -43.54 2.95
CA THR A 318 -1.47 -44.87 2.97
C THR A 318 -2.12 -45.68 1.88
N VAL A 319 -1.34 -46.09 0.87
CA VAL A 319 -1.84 -46.98 -0.20
C VAL A 319 -1.70 -48.39 0.29
N ARG A 320 -2.82 -49.10 0.40
CA ARG A 320 -2.88 -50.53 0.72
C ARG A 320 -3.07 -51.32 -0.58
N TYR A 321 -2.09 -52.13 -0.89
CA TYR A 321 -2.20 -53.10 -1.99
C TYR A 321 -2.81 -54.38 -1.46
N ILE A 322 -4.02 -54.70 -1.88
CA ILE A 322 -4.77 -55.82 -1.39
C ILE A 322 -4.93 -56.84 -2.52
N PRO A 323 -4.48 -58.08 -2.33
CA PRO A 323 -4.77 -59.15 -3.31
C PRO A 323 -6.27 -59.32 -3.51
N LYS A 324 -6.66 -59.58 -4.71
CA LYS A 324 -8.06 -59.71 -5.16
C LYS A 324 -8.87 -60.68 -4.32
N ASP A 325 -8.21 -61.74 -3.87
CA ASP A 325 -8.83 -62.83 -3.08
C ASP A 325 -9.10 -62.42 -1.61
N MET A 326 -8.44 -61.38 -1.10
CA MET A 326 -8.61 -60.85 0.25
C MET A 326 -9.66 -59.76 0.33
N ILE A 327 -10.20 -59.27 -0.77
CA ILE A 327 -11.20 -58.21 -0.73
C ILE A 327 -12.59 -58.86 -0.51
N PRO A 328 -13.31 -58.46 0.57
CA PRO A 328 -14.64 -58.97 0.84
C PRO A 328 -15.60 -58.60 -0.30
N LYS A 329 -16.44 -59.56 -0.65
CA LYS A 329 -17.45 -59.39 -1.68
C LYS A 329 -18.84 -59.32 -1.05
N SER A 330 -19.66 -58.42 -1.59
CA SER A 330 -21.10 -58.39 -1.30
C SER A 330 -21.77 -59.65 -1.82
N PRO A 331 -22.95 -60.04 -1.30
CA PRO A 331 -23.74 -61.12 -1.84
C PRO A 331 -23.99 -61.03 -3.37
N ASP A 332 -23.96 -59.83 -3.93
CA ASP A 332 -24.11 -59.53 -5.35
C ASP A 332 -22.80 -59.66 -6.13
N GLY A 333 -21.72 -60.15 -5.50
CA GLY A 333 -20.40 -60.34 -6.14
C GLY A 333 -19.58 -59.06 -6.32
N ARG A 334 -20.03 -57.92 -5.83
CA ARG A 334 -19.30 -56.64 -5.92
C ARG A 334 -18.29 -56.58 -4.76
N PHE A 335 -17.10 -56.01 -5.05
CA PHE A 335 -16.08 -55.78 -4.05
C PHE A 335 -16.54 -54.69 -3.05
N ILE A 336 -16.43 -54.97 -1.73
CA ILE A 336 -16.71 -54.01 -0.68
C ILE A 336 -15.34 -53.38 -0.33
N LEU A 337 -15.12 -52.17 -0.86
CA LEU A 337 -13.98 -51.32 -0.50
C LEU A 337 -14.54 -50.18 0.37
N ASN A 338 -14.15 -50.16 1.63
CA ASN A 338 -14.41 -49.00 2.49
C ASN A 338 -13.50 -47.86 2.04
N ASP A 339 -14.08 -46.90 1.32
CA ASP A 339 -13.38 -45.68 0.93
C ASP A 339 -13.32 -44.72 2.13
N ASN A 340 -12.36 -44.94 3.03
CA ASN A 340 -12.07 -44.01 4.08
C ASN A 340 -11.21 -42.87 3.55
N PHE A 341 -11.49 -41.66 4.01
CA PHE A 341 -10.80 -40.44 3.57
C PHE A 341 -9.27 -40.50 3.75
N THR A 342 -8.77 -41.38 4.63
CA THR A 342 -7.35 -41.51 4.98
C THR A 342 -6.60 -42.60 4.21
N ASP A 343 -7.27 -43.59 3.66
CA ASP A 343 -6.65 -44.78 3.04
C ASP A 343 -7.09 -44.95 1.59
N ALA A 344 -6.14 -45.20 0.69
CA ALA A 344 -6.40 -45.59 -0.68
C ALA A 344 -6.15 -47.08 -0.87
N TYR A 345 -7.05 -47.79 -1.53
CA TYR A 345 -6.95 -49.21 -1.81
C TYR A 345 -6.67 -49.45 -3.28
N VAL A 346 -5.62 -50.23 -3.57
CA VAL A 346 -5.29 -50.67 -4.90
C VAL A 346 -5.39 -52.18 -4.96
N GLN A 347 -6.25 -52.69 -5.82
CA GLN A 347 -6.37 -54.12 -6.05
C GLN A 347 -5.21 -54.59 -6.93
N ILE A 348 -4.51 -55.65 -6.47
CA ILE A 348 -3.48 -56.32 -7.25
C ILE A 348 -3.95 -57.75 -7.62
N GLU A 349 -3.42 -58.28 -8.71
CA GLU A 349 -3.69 -59.66 -9.05
C GLU A 349 -3.09 -60.61 -8.00
N SER A 350 -3.85 -61.63 -7.64
CA SER A 350 -3.39 -62.67 -6.71
C SER A 350 -2.45 -63.59 -7.46
N ASP A 351 -1.21 -63.73 -7.02
CA ASP A 351 -0.26 -64.67 -7.53
C ASP A 351 -0.56 -66.07 -6.95
N ILE A 352 -0.96 -66.99 -7.80
CA ILE A 352 -1.40 -68.35 -7.39
C ILE A 352 -0.20 -69.29 -7.22
N ASP A 353 1.01 -68.82 -7.30
CA ASP A 353 2.20 -69.67 -7.13
C ASP A 353 2.40 -70.08 -5.65
N GLN A 354 2.46 -71.37 -5.40
CA GLN A 354 2.35 -72.01 -4.08
C GLN A 354 3.42 -71.61 -3.03
N ASN A 355 4.33 -70.72 -3.38
CA ASN A 355 5.41 -70.24 -2.48
C ASN A 355 5.33 -68.78 -2.08
N ASN A 356 4.42 -67.98 -2.60
CA ASN A 356 4.28 -66.56 -2.23
C ASN A 356 3.03 -66.39 -1.36
N LYS A 357 3.20 -66.02 -0.14
CA LYS A 357 2.10 -65.61 0.73
C LYS A 357 1.50 -64.33 0.19
N ASN A 358 0.22 -64.36 -0.14
CA ASN A 358 -0.54 -63.16 -0.45
C ASN A 358 -0.54 -62.25 0.77
N GLU A 359 0.31 -61.24 0.80
CA GLU A 359 0.40 -60.26 1.90
C GLU A 359 -0.15 -58.92 1.46
N ILE A 360 -0.84 -58.22 2.39
CA ILE A 360 -1.25 -56.84 2.20
C ILE A 360 0.00 -55.98 2.31
N THR A 361 0.37 -55.34 1.22
CA THR A 361 1.54 -54.46 1.20
C THR A 361 1.11 -53.01 1.45
N PHE A 362 1.84 -52.31 2.28
CA PHE A 362 1.62 -50.91 2.55
C PHE A 362 2.70 -50.06 1.88
N SER A 363 2.28 -49.07 1.13
CA SER A 363 3.19 -48.03 0.66
C SER A 363 2.95 -46.77 1.47
N VAL A 364 3.94 -46.42 2.29
CA VAL A 364 3.94 -45.14 3.04
C VAL A 364 4.79 -44.16 2.29
N ILE A 365 4.17 -43.09 1.84
CA ILE A 365 4.88 -41.98 1.19
C ILE A 365 5.55 -41.16 2.32
N PRO A 366 6.87 -40.94 2.26
CA PRO A 366 7.54 -40.15 3.29
C PRO A 366 6.99 -38.72 3.31
N ASP A 367 6.71 -38.21 4.52
CA ASP A 367 6.25 -36.86 4.72
C ASP A 367 7.37 -35.84 4.41
N LYS A 368 7.16 -34.97 3.43
CA LYS A 368 8.10 -33.91 3.04
C LYS A 368 7.62 -32.51 3.48
N THR A 369 6.61 -32.45 4.32
CA THR A 369 5.98 -31.17 4.74
C THR A 369 7.01 -30.20 5.32
N GLU A 370 7.95 -30.65 6.13
CA GLU A 370 9.00 -29.78 6.68
C GLU A 370 9.93 -29.19 5.60
N SER A 371 10.27 -29.97 4.57
CA SER A 371 11.06 -29.47 3.44
C SER A 371 10.30 -28.41 2.65
N HIS A 372 8.99 -28.57 2.46
CA HIS A 372 8.16 -27.57 1.76
C HIS A 372 7.93 -26.32 2.61
N LYS A 373 7.78 -26.45 3.91
CA LYS A 373 7.77 -25.30 4.84
C LYS A 373 9.07 -24.51 4.78
N ALA A 374 10.21 -25.20 4.79
CA ALA A 374 11.51 -24.54 4.68
C ALA A 374 11.67 -23.78 3.37
N LYS A 375 11.24 -24.36 2.23
CA LYS A 375 11.22 -23.66 0.94
C LYS A 375 10.31 -22.44 0.97
N PHE A 376 9.11 -22.57 1.51
CA PHE A 376 8.15 -21.48 1.66
C PHE A 376 8.75 -20.33 2.49
N LEU A 377 9.32 -20.64 3.66
CA LEU A 377 9.93 -19.63 4.54
C LEU A 377 11.14 -18.94 3.88
N THR A 378 11.96 -19.67 3.14
CA THR A 378 13.09 -19.09 2.41
C THR A 378 12.60 -18.12 1.34
N ALA A 379 11.64 -18.54 0.53
CA ALA A 379 11.06 -17.69 -0.52
C ALA A 379 10.37 -16.45 0.08
N LEU A 380 9.62 -16.62 1.17
CA LEU A 380 8.96 -15.55 1.91
C LEU A 380 9.97 -14.52 2.45
N THR A 381 11.00 -14.99 3.16
CA THR A 381 12.03 -14.10 3.72
C THR A 381 12.75 -13.35 2.60
N THR A 382 13.03 -14.01 1.48
CA THR A 382 13.66 -13.37 0.31
C THR A 382 12.74 -12.29 -0.29
N ALA A 383 11.45 -12.59 -0.46
CA ALA A 383 10.47 -11.64 -0.98
C ALA A 383 10.33 -10.40 -0.08
N LEU A 384 10.23 -10.62 1.23
CA LEU A 384 10.12 -9.53 2.20
C LEU A 384 11.35 -8.65 2.24
N ASN A 385 12.56 -9.24 2.25
CA ASN A 385 13.81 -8.47 2.23
C ASN A 385 13.93 -7.63 0.96
N LYS A 386 13.51 -8.14 -0.20
CA LYS A 386 13.48 -7.37 -1.46
C LYS A 386 12.49 -6.21 -1.40
N ALA A 387 11.35 -6.41 -0.75
CA ALA A 387 10.37 -5.36 -0.50
C ALA A 387 10.79 -4.38 0.63
N GLY A 388 11.88 -4.66 1.35
CA GLY A 388 12.34 -3.82 2.47
C GLY A 388 11.53 -4.03 3.76
N LEU A 389 10.94 -5.22 3.93
CA LEU A 389 10.21 -5.60 5.14
C LEU A 389 10.91 -6.73 5.89
N SER A 390 10.87 -6.69 7.19
CA SER A 390 11.26 -7.84 8.02
C SER A 390 10.11 -8.84 8.13
N PRO A 391 10.37 -10.15 8.31
CA PRO A 391 9.33 -11.14 8.57
C PRO A 391 8.47 -10.83 9.79
N TYR A 392 9.03 -10.16 10.79
CA TYR A 392 8.32 -9.74 12.00
C TYR A 392 7.29 -8.64 11.73
N ALA A 393 7.52 -7.77 10.75
CA ALA A 393 6.58 -6.71 10.39
C ALA A 393 5.22 -7.23 9.92
N ILE A 394 5.17 -8.45 9.38
CA ILE A 394 3.92 -9.11 8.96
C ILE A 394 3.43 -10.18 9.95
N GLY A 395 3.99 -10.22 11.16
CA GLY A 395 3.51 -11.08 12.24
C GLY A 395 4.02 -12.52 12.19
N ILE A 396 5.07 -12.83 11.44
CA ILE A 396 5.68 -14.17 11.41
C ILE A 396 6.66 -14.29 12.57
N THR A 397 6.18 -14.84 13.69
CA THR A 397 6.95 -14.96 14.93
C THR A 397 7.60 -16.34 15.13
N GLY A 398 7.37 -17.30 14.24
CA GLY A 398 7.76 -18.72 14.42
C GLY A 398 9.25 -19.02 14.28
N LEU A 399 10.12 -18.03 14.15
CA LEU A 399 11.56 -18.27 13.95
C LEU A 399 12.38 -18.19 15.23
N GLU A 400 11.90 -17.59 16.33
CA GLU A 400 12.58 -17.52 17.63
C GLU A 400 11.64 -17.20 18.80
N SER A 401 12.16 -17.26 20.05
CA SER A 401 11.41 -17.15 21.30
C SER A 401 10.54 -15.89 21.46
N VAL A 402 9.37 -16.08 22.07
CA VAL A 402 8.26 -15.11 22.21
C VAL A 402 8.58 -13.91 23.13
N ASN A 403 9.63 -13.96 23.94
CA ASN A 403 9.95 -12.94 24.93
C ASN A 403 11.15 -12.09 24.51
N ALA A 404 10.95 -11.22 23.51
CA ALA A 404 11.99 -10.28 23.11
C ALA A 404 11.80 -8.93 23.80
N SER A 405 12.88 -8.35 24.34
CA SER A 405 12.90 -6.97 24.82
C SER A 405 12.60 -5.97 23.67
N ALA A 406 12.19 -4.75 24.01
CA ALA A 406 11.93 -3.71 23.02
C ALA A 406 13.13 -3.47 22.08
N GLU A 407 14.34 -3.48 22.61
CA GLU A 407 15.58 -3.36 21.82
C GLU A 407 15.73 -4.51 20.81
N SER A 408 15.45 -5.76 21.24
CA SER A 408 15.48 -6.93 20.36
C SER A 408 14.39 -6.85 19.28
N GLN A 409 13.23 -6.25 19.57
CA GLN A 409 12.18 -6.03 18.58
C GLN A 409 12.58 -4.94 17.58
N GLN A 410 13.22 -3.86 18.02
CA GLN A 410 13.74 -2.82 17.13
C GLN A 410 14.82 -3.38 16.20
N GLU A 411 15.75 -4.18 16.71
CA GLU A 411 16.80 -4.79 15.89
C GLU A 411 16.23 -5.76 14.85
N ARG A 412 15.21 -6.54 15.22
CA ARG A 412 14.49 -7.43 14.29
C ARG A 412 13.71 -6.68 13.21
N ASN A 413 13.22 -5.49 13.53
CA ASN A 413 12.49 -4.61 12.59
C ASN A 413 13.38 -3.59 11.89
N LYS A 414 14.69 -3.61 12.08
CA LYS A 414 15.63 -2.62 11.55
C LYS A 414 15.44 -2.35 10.06
N VAL A 415 15.35 -3.40 9.25
CA VAL A 415 15.12 -3.28 7.79
C VAL A 415 13.83 -2.52 7.49
N THR A 416 12.74 -2.83 8.20
CA THR A 416 11.45 -2.15 8.04
C THR A 416 11.53 -0.68 8.46
N LEU A 417 12.23 -0.38 9.55
CA LEU A 417 12.42 0.99 10.03
C LEU A 417 13.27 1.83 9.08
N GLU A 418 14.33 1.27 8.53
CA GLU A 418 15.17 1.92 7.51
C GLU A 418 14.37 2.20 6.23
N THR A 419 13.56 1.24 5.78
CA THR A 419 12.67 1.41 4.63
C THR A 419 11.62 2.49 4.90
N ARG A 420 10.99 2.47 6.08
CA ARG A 420 10.04 3.50 6.50
C ARG A 420 10.66 4.89 6.49
N LYS A 421 11.84 5.04 7.09
CA LYS A 421 12.55 6.32 7.13
C LYS A 421 12.83 6.86 5.73
N SER A 422 13.34 6.02 4.84
CA SER A 422 13.61 6.41 3.46
C SER A 422 12.35 6.82 2.69
N LYS A 423 11.22 6.12 2.92
CA LYS A 423 9.93 6.49 2.31
C LYS A 423 9.39 7.82 2.88
N ILE A 424 9.50 8.04 4.19
CA ILE A 424 9.08 9.30 4.84
C ILE A 424 9.82 10.50 4.25
N GLU A 425 11.13 10.39 3.98
CA GLU A 425 11.93 11.48 3.39
C GLU A 425 11.37 11.95 2.03
N VAL A 426 10.68 11.07 1.30
CA VAL A 426 10.05 11.41 0.00
C VAL A 426 8.58 11.78 0.15
N TRP A 427 7.86 11.16 1.12
CA TRP A 427 6.45 11.45 1.36
C TRP A 427 6.22 12.80 2.04
N LYS A 428 7.09 13.18 2.97
CA LYS A 428 6.94 14.41 3.74
C LYS A 428 6.80 15.66 2.86
N PRO A 429 7.78 16.02 1.99
CA PRO A 429 7.68 17.22 1.16
C PRO A 429 6.52 17.13 0.16
N PHE A 430 6.17 15.94 -0.30
CA PHE A 430 5.03 15.72 -1.18
C PHE A 430 3.69 16.08 -0.50
N ILE A 431 3.50 15.62 0.75
CA ILE A 431 2.28 15.92 1.51
C ILE A 431 2.21 17.40 1.84
N GLU A 432 3.33 18.00 2.25
CA GLU A 432 3.42 19.44 2.55
C GLU A 432 2.99 20.29 1.35
N GLU A 433 3.50 20.00 0.16
CA GLU A 433 3.09 20.67 -1.08
C GLU A 433 1.61 20.46 -1.42
N MET A 434 1.13 19.21 -1.31
CA MET A 434 -0.26 18.87 -1.61
C MET A 434 -1.24 19.58 -0.66
N LEU A 435 -0.94 19.64 0.64
CA LEU A 435 -1.79 20.30 1.63
C LEU A 435 -1.91 21.82 1.38
N ILE A 436 -0.82 22.47 0.99
CA ILE A 436 -0.86 23.88 0.58
C ILE A 436 -1.82 24.06 -0.60
N LYS A 437 -1.76 23.17 -1.59
CA LYS A 437 -2.67 23.25 -2.77
C LYS A 437 -4.13 22.96 -2.41
N VAL A 438 -4.38 22.11 -1.45
CA VAL A 438 -5.74 21.87 -0.92
C VAL A 438 -6.29 23.16 -0.29
N LEU A 439 -5.49 23.84 0.52
CA LEU A 439 -5.86 25.11 1.16
C LEU A 439 -6.09 26.22 0.10
N GLU A 440 -5.15 26.40 -0.84
CA GLU A 440 -5.29 27.38 -1.94
C GLU A 440 -6.58 27.15 -2.74
N LEU A 441 -6.89 25.87 -3.03
CA LEU A 441 -8.07 25.53 -3.81
C LEU A 441 -9.37 25.77 -3.02
N ASN A 442 -9.37 25.47 -1.71
CA ASN A 442 -10.53 25.76 -0.86
C ASN A 442 -10.80 27.26 -0.77
N GLU A 443 -9.76 28.08 -0.56
CA GLU A 443 -9.91 29.53 -0.55
C GLU A 443 -10.40 30.07 -1.91
N TRP A 444 -9.88 29.49 -3.02
CA TRP A 444 -10.34 29.84 -4.37
C TRP A 444 -11.85 29.54 -4.54
N MET A 445 -12.34 28.39 -4.01
CA MET A 445 -13.76 28.06 -4.03
C MET A 445 -14.59 29.07 -3.25
N ILE A 446 -14.14 29.46 -2.06
CA ILE A 446 -14.82 30.45 -1.21
C ILE A 446 -14.89 31.82 -1.91
N ARG A 447 -13.77 32.30 -2.46
CA ARG A 447 -13.71 33.59 -3.19
C ARG A 447 -14.61 33.63 -4.42
N ASN A 448 -14.80 32.50 -5.10
CA ASN A 448 -15.66 32.39 -6.28
C ASN A 448 -17.12 32.03 -5.95
N ASN A 449 -17.51 32.03 -4.68
CA ASN A 449 -18.85 31.68 -4.20
C ASN A 449 -19.32 30.29 -4.68
N LEU A 450 -18.42 29.32 -4.75
CA LEU A 450 -18.71 27.94 -5.13
C LEU A 450 -19.03 27.04 -3.93
N THR A 451 -19.04 27.58 -2.72
CA THR A 451 -19.27 26.88 -1.46
C THR A 451 -20.07 27.76 -0.51
N GLU A 452 -20.79 27.14 0.42
CA GLU A 452 -21.50 27.82 1.50
C GLU A 452 -20.60 28.18 2.70
N GLN A 453 -19.29 27.89 2.63
CA GLN A 453 -18.33 28.22 3.68
C GLN A 453 -18.23 29.73 3.88
N PRO A 454 -18.12 30.23 5.13
CA PRO A 454 -18.01 31.66 5.38
C PRO A 454 -16.63 32.17 4.91
N TYR A 455 -16.65 33.24 4.10
CA TYR A 455 -15.42 33.92 3.71
C TYR A 455 -14.90 34.78 4.86
N LYS A 456 -13.63 34.62 5.18
CA LYS A 456 -12.89 35.46 6.11
C LYS A 456 -11.64 35.98 5.39
N ASP A 457 -11.63 37.28 5.08
CA ASP A 457 -10.46 37.90 4.47
C ASP A 457 -9.37 38.10 5.53
N VAL A 458 -8.37 37.24 5.53
CA VAL A 458 -7.25 37.26 6.48
C VAL A 458 -5.96 37.75 5.80
N GLY A 459 -6.01 38.08 4.50
CA GLY A 459 -4.84 38.54 3.74
C GLY A 459 -3.71 37.52 3.66
N ILE A 460 -4.07 36.27 3.31
CA ILE A 460 -3.11 35.15 3.29
C ILE A 460 -2.20 35.25 2.06
N ASP A 461 -0.89 35.25 2.27
CA ASP A 461 0.09 35.00 1.22
C ASP A 461 0.58 33.55 1.27
N TRP A 462 0.12 32.75 0.34
CA TRP A 462 0.42 31.31 0.25
C TRP A 462 1.90 30.99 0.06
N ASN A 463 2.71 31.94 -0.42
CA ASN A 463 4.16 31.75 -0.53
C ASN A 463 4.87 31.81 0.85
N ASN A 464 4.19 32.35 1.86
CA ASN A 464 4.72 32.58 3.20
C ASN A 464 4.09 31.63 4.23
N ILE A 465 3.61 30.47 3.80
CA ILE A 465 3.07 29.42 4.68
C ILE A 465 3.98 28.19 4.62
N GLU A 466 4.37 27.72 5.79
CA GLU A 466 5.10 26.48 5.96
C GLU A 466 4.18 25.45 6.63
N VAL A 467 3.91 24.34 5.94
CA VAL A 467 3.25 23.17 6.53
C VAL A 467 4.34 22.17 6.88
N GLN A 468 4.37 21.74 8.12
CA GLN A 468 5.29 20.71 8.59
C GLN A 468 4.53 19.45 8.95
N VAL A 469 4.95 18.33 8.36
CA VAL A 469 4.35 17.02 8.59
C VAL A 469 5.28 16.17 9.43
N SER A 470 4.74 15.59 10.50
CA SER A 470 5.42 14.62 11.34
C SER A 470 4.68 13.30 11.32
N PHE A 471 5.42 12.20 11.22
CA PHE A 471 4.84 10.85 11.16
C PHE A 471 4.90 10.21 12.55
N GLY A 472 3.78 9.71 13.04
CA GLY A 472 3.71 8.96 14.30
C GLY A 472 4.68 7.76 14.32
N ASP A 473 5.14 7.37 15.50
CA ASP A 473 6.07 6.25 15.64
C ASP A 473 5.43 4.92 15.25
N TYR A 474 6.12 4.12 14.43
CA TYR A 474 5.63 2.81 13.99
C TYR A 474 5.64 1.77 15.11
N ILE A 475 6.65 1.82 15.99
CA ILE A 475 6.76 0.96 17.15
C ILE A 475 6.31 1.78 18.34
N VAL A 476 5.09 1.54 18.81
CA VAL A 476 4.62 2.11 20.08
C VAL A 476 5.39 1.42 21.20
N GLU A 477 6.23 2.16 21.90
CA GLU A 477 6.89 1.66 23.10
C GLU A 477 5.83 1.28 24.15
N THR A 478 6.01 0.13 24.82
CA THR A 478 5.12 -0.19 25.94
C THR A 478 5.36 0.81 27.08
N GLU A 479 4.32 1.15 27.85
CA GLU A 479 4.46 2.05 29.01
C GLU A 479 5.66 1.72 29.89
N GLY A 480 5.90 0.43 30.14
CA GLY A 480 7.06 -0.05 30.90
C GLY A 480 8.41 0.27 30.23
N SER A 481 8.45 0.26 28.89
CA SER A 481 9.65 0.62 28.12
C SER A 481 9.88 2.14 28.16
N ILE A 482 8.83 2.94 28.00
CA ILE A 482 8.88 4.40 28.09
C ILE A 482 9.38 4.79 29.49
N VAL A 483 8.77 4.25 30.55
CA VAL A 483 9.17 4.53 31.95
C VAL A 483 10.63 4.13 32.20
N SER A 484 11.07 2.99 31.68
CA SER A 484 12.47 2.55 31.81
C SER A 484 13.46 3.47 31.09
N ASN A 485 13.15 3.88 29.87
CA ASN A 485 13.97 4.80 29.07
C ASN A 485 14.04 6.19 29.71
N VAL A 486 12.91 6.69 30.18
CA VAL A 486 12.82 7.97 30.89
C VAL A 486 13.60 7.93 32.21
N ALA A 487 13.47 6.85 32.99
CA ALA A 487 14.25 6.66 34.22
C ALA A 487 15.76 6.64 33.93
N ALA A 488 16.19 6.00 32.84
CA ALA A 488 17.59 6.00 32.42
C ALA A 488 18.06 7.40 32.00
N LYS A 489 17.27 8.17 31.24
CA LYS A 489 17.56 9.56 30.85
C LYS A 489 17.64 10.48 32.07
N MET A 490 16.75 10.32 33.03
CA MET A 490 16.78 11.08 34.30
C MET A 490 18.00 10.74 35.16
N SER A 491 18.33 9.45 35.28
CA SER A 491 19.51 9.00 36.02
C SER A 491 20.83 9.48 35.41
N ALA A 492 20.88 9.60 34.08
CA ALA A 492 21.98 10.18 33.33
C ALA A 492 22.03 11.73 33.39
N GLY A 493 21.03 12.38 33.98
CA GLY A 493 20.95 13.85 34.09
C GLY A 493 20.66 14.57 32.77
N VAL A 494 20.14 13.83 31.77
CA VAL A 494 19.88 14.35 30.40
C VAL A 494 18.46 14.88 30.24
N SER A 495 17.51 14.45 31.10
CA SER A 495 16.11 14.87 31.06
C SER A 495 15.66 15.50 32.36
N SER A 496 14.86 16.58 32.29
CA SER A 496 14.20 17.18 33.44
C SER A 496 12.97 16.39 33.86
N THR A 497 12.49 16.57 35.10
CA THR A 497 11.24 15.92 35.57
C THR A 497 10.03 16.31 34.72
N GLU A 498 9.98 17.55 34.25
CA GLU A 498 8.91 18.05 33.39
C GLU A 498 8.92 17.35 32.02
N THR A 499 10.09 17.30 31.36
CA THR A 499 10.26 16.60 30.08
C THR A 499 9.96 15.10 30.22
N ALA A 500 10.38 14.51 31.33
CA ALA A 500 10.14 13.12 31.65
C ALA A 500 8.64 12.79 31.79
N LEU A 501 7.86 13.65 32.45
CA LEU A 501 6.42 13.47 32.59
C LEU A 501 5.68 13.66 31.26
N LYS A 502 6.07 14.64 30.44
CA LYS A 502 5.52 14.82 29.09
C LYS A 502 5.80 13.63 28.17
N GLU A 503 6.94 12.98 28.32
CA GLU A 503 7.29 11.78 27.55
C GLU A 503 6.49 10.55 28.02
N ILE A 504 6.18 10.44 29.32
CA ILE A 504 5.38 9.33 29.86
C ILE A 504 3.89 9.53 29.57
N HIS A 505 3.42 10.78 29.66
CA HIS A 505 2.01 11.16 29.49
C HIS A 505 1.86 12.25 28.43
N PRO A 506 1.94 11.89 27.13
CA PRO A 506 1.87 12.87 26.03
C PRO A 506 0.49 13.53 25.89
N ASP A 507 -0.53 12.94 26.49
CA ASP A 507 -1.93 13.39 26.52
C ASP A 507 -2.22 14.42 27.64
N TRP A 508 -1.26 14.66 28.54
CA TRP A 508 -1.44 15.64 29.63
C TRP A 508 -1.24 17.07 29.15
N THR A 509 -2.07 17.98 29.68
CA THR A 509 -1.88 19.41 29.46
C THR A 509 -0.66 19.92 30.24
N ASP A 510 -0.10 21.07 29.81
CA ASP A 510 1.04 21.70 30.50
C ASP A 510 0.72 21.99 31.96
N GLU A 511 -0.54 22.31 32.29
CA GLU A 511 -0.99 22.55 33.66
C GLU A 511 -0.94 21.27 34.51
N GLN A 512 -1.39 20.13 33.97
CA GLN A 512 -1.35 18.82 34.63
C GLN A 512 0.10 18.35 34.87
N VAL A 513 0.96 18.57 33.88
CA VAL A 513 2.39 18.25 34.00
C VAL A 513 3.03 19.09 35.09
N LEU A 514 2.75 20.41 35.15
CA LEU A 514 3.30 21.31 36.16
C LEU A 514 2.80 20.95 37.56
N GLU A 515 1.53 20.59 37.72
CA GLU A 515 0.97 20.13 38.98
C GLU A 515 1.69 18.89 39.51
N GLU A 516 1.93 17.89 38.64
CA GLU A 516 2.63 16.67 39.03
C GLU A 516 4.12 16.92 39.33
N VAL A 517 4.79 17.80 38.57
CA VAL A 517 6.16 18.24 38.87
C VAL A 517 6.24 18.83 40.25
N ASN A 518 5.28 19.70 40.63
CA ASN A 518 5.24 20.32 41.95
C ASN A 518 4.98 19.28 43.05
N ARG A 519 4.12 18.30 42.82
CA ARG A 519 3.84 17.20 43.73
C ARG A 519 5.09 16.35 43.98
N ILE A 520 5.81 15.98 42.92
CA ILE A 520 7.07 15.22 42.99
C ILE A 520 8.16 16.04 43.74
N ARG A 521 8.26 17.34 43.48
CA ARG A 521 9.20 18.24 44.21
C ARG A 521 8.89 18.31 45.71
N TYR A 522 7.61 18.40 46.04
CA TYR A 522 7.16 18.40 47.45
C TYR A 522 7.53 17.08 48.17
N GLU A 523 7.24 15.94 47.52
CA GLU A 523 7.58 14.61 48.06
C GLU A 523 9.10 14.41 48.26
N LYS A 524 9.92 15.01 47.38
CA LYS A 524 11.39 14.98 47.48
C LYS A 524 11.96 16.03 48.44
N GLY A 525 11.12 16.84 49.11
CA GLY A 525 11.55 17.88 50.04
C GLY A 525 12.28 19.04 49.40
N MET A 526 12.06 19.28 48.09
CA MET A 526 12.62 20.41 47.36
C MET A 526 11.72 21.65 47.51
N ALA A 527 12.31 22.87 47.61
CA ALA A 527 11.54 24.12 47.73
C ALA A 527 10.66 24.32 46.47
N LEU A 528 9.41 24.73 46.67
CA LEU A 528 8.48 25.13 45.63
C LEU A 528 8.81 26.54 45.15
N ASP A 529 8.80 26.79 43.84
CA ASP A 529 9.16 28.09 43.26
C ASP A 529 8.09 29.18 43.43
N THR A 530 6.85 28.83 43.89
CA THR A 530 5.79 29.80 44.22
C THR A 530 4.91 29.33 45.37
N PRO A 531 4.58 30.23 46.35
CA PRO A 531 3.75 29.90 47.53
C PRO A 531 2.27 29.63 47.20
N ASP A 532 1.78 30.02 46.00
CA ASP A 532 0.35 30.00 45.65
C ASP A 532 -0.09 28.73 44.89
N SER A 533 0.81 27.79 44.63
CA SER A 533 0.50 26.59 43.82
C SER A 533 0.29 25.31 44.63
N LEU A 534 0.07 25.40 45.92
CA LEU A 534 -0.33 24.23 46.73
C LEU A 534 -1.82 23.94 46.51
N PRO A 535 -2.20 22.76 45.96
CA PRO A 535 -3.58 22.30 46.13
C PRO A 535 -3.85 22.22 47.64
N GLN A 536 -4.95 22.80 48.08
CA GLN A 536 -5.40 22.66 49.47
C GLN A 536 -5.66 21.17 49.73
N LEU A 537 -4.68 20.48 50.26
CA LEU A 537 -4.81 19.18 50.91
C LEU A 537 -5.53 19.38 52.26
N THR A 538 -6.74 19.99 52.23
CA THR A 538 -7.64 20.03 53.37
C THR A 538 -8.58 18.85 53.29
N GLY A 539 -8.23 17.79 54.01
CA GLY A 539 -9.21 16.78 54.30
C GLY A 539 -8.69 15.34 54.32
N ILE A 540 -7.73 15.05 55.16
CA ILE A 540 -7.58 13.76 55.88
C ILE A 540 -6.50 14.00 56.95
N ILE A 541 -6.81 14.77 57.96
CA ILE A 541 -6.24 14.57 59.31
C ILE A 541 -7.43 14.13 60.12
N ASP A 542 -7.57 12.85 60.27
CA ASP A 542 -8.44 12.22 61.26
C ASP A 542 -7.93 12.66 62.63
N GLU A 543 -8.75 13.42 63.34
CA GLU A 543 -8.53 13.76 64.75
C GLU A 543 -8.68 12.45 65.54
N GLY A 544 -7.57 11.75 65.71
CA GLY A 544 -7.46 10.65 66.68
C GLY A 544 -7.50 11.20 68.08
N GLU A 545 -8.55 10.84 68.79
CA GLU A 545 -8.94 11.10 70.17
C GLU A 545 -7.76 11.21 71.16
N GLU A 546 -7.74 12.34 71.88
CA GLU A 546 -7.11 12.44 73.19
C GLU A 546 -7.85 11.52 74.18
N GLY A 547 -7.29 10.38 74.47
CA GLY A 547 -7.71 9.51 75.55
C GLY A 547 -6.97 9.94 76.82
N ASN A 548 -7.65 10.70 77.68
CA ASN A 548 -7.33 10.84 79.09
C ASN A 548 -7.29 9.47 79.76
N GLY A 549 -6.22 9.17 80.43
CA GLY A 549 -6.06 8.06 81.32
C GLY A 549 -5.27 8.45 82.55
N GLU A 550 -6.00 8.90 83.55
CA GLU A 550 -5.53 9.01 84.92
C GLU A 550 -5.31 7.66 85.56
N GLU A 551 -4.24 7.62 86.36
CA GLU A 551 -4.02 6.89 87.62
C GLU A 551 -4.20 5.32 87.65
N GLY A 552 -3.11 4.72 88.21
CA GLY A 552 -3.09 3.40 88.76
C GLY A 552 -1.69 2.80 88.89
#